data_27db5ff0de4c03084b4f3f470419b215
#
_entry.id   27db5ff0de4c03084b4f3f470419b215
#
_cell.length_a   1.000
_cell.length_b   1.000
_cell.length_c   1.000
_cell.angle_alpha   90.00
_cell.angle_beta   90.00
_cell.angle_gamma   90.00
#
_symmetry.space_group_name_H-M   'P 1'
#
loop_
_entity.id
_entity.type
_entity.pdbx_description
1 polymer ?
#
loop_
_entity_poly.entity_id
_entity_poly.type
_entity_poly.pdbx_seq_one_letter_code
_entity_poly.pdbx_strand_id
1 'polypeptide(L)'
;MTQSRPRTSWLSIPLLLALGAGPSAAAELKLAVVAPKTGPYAILGDQVRRGAALAADKLSIAIVEIDENCSEGSGKAVADAVTAAGARAAIGFLCSESLKEALPGLAEASVPAFTLSVRWKGVMEDAIKEGWPLYRLAPNGDQEAARLSEIILRDWAGEPVALLEDGTIRGRELTEAIRISLEEKGLKPAFIDTFRPGQEQQLTLVRRLKTAGITHAFVGGDRNDVSIIARDAKAEALSLTLLGGEAMRAADEPVPLEDGVLAVGLVETPEGPSAAAITADFAAASIAPEGYVLPAHAGVTILADAWGISTAMGTPMSDALVGTTFETAIGPIGFGDDHELTENPYRLLEWRDDRFVAVPERTQ
;
A
#
# COMPACT_ATOMS: atom_id res chain seq x y z
N MET A 1 16.75 -76.25 68.76
CA MET A 1 17.83 -75.39 68.32
C MET A 1 17.60 -75.09 66.86
N THR A 2 16.91 -74.03 66.53
CA THR A 2 16.68 -73.62 65.17
C THR A 2 16.80 -72.09 65.11
N GLN A 3 17.89 -71.59 64.56
CA GLN A 3 18.18 -70.17 64.37
C GLN A 3 17.39 -69.62 63.16
N SER A 4 16.58 -68.62 63.40
CA SER A 4 15.95 -67.84 62.35
C SER A 4 16.86 -66.65 61.93
N ARG A 5 17.15 -66.54 60.65
CA ARG A 5 17.89 -65.43 60.04
C ARG A 5 16.88 -64.34 59.60
N PRO A 6 17.14 -63.04 59.80
CA PRO A 6 16.25 -61.95 59.32
C PRO A 6 16.54 -61.71 57.84
N ARG A 7 15.46 -61.54 57.06
CA ARG A 7 15.44 -61.10 55.66
C ARG A 7 15.51 -59.56 55.62
N THR A 8 16.59 -59.00 55.13
CA THR A 8 16.72 -57.59 54.76
C THR A 8 16.01 -57.33 53.44
N SER A 9 14.90 -56.60 53.48
CA SER A 9 14.20 -56.10 52.27
C SER A 9 14.88 -54.80 51.81
N TRP A 10 15.40 -54.80 50.61
CA TRP A 10 15.90 -53.61 49.92
C TRP A 10 14.71 -52.85 49.30
N LEU A 11 14.41 -51.69 49.82
CA LEU A 11 13.50 -50.73 49.17
C LEU A 11 14.24 -50.04 48.01
N SER A 12 13.88 -50.37 46.78
CA SER A 12 14.27 -49.65 45.55
C SER A 12 13.43 -48.39 45.44
N ILE A 13 14.02 -47.24 45.62
CA ILE A 13 13.38 -45.93 45.34
C ILE A 13 13.52 -45.67 43.87
N PRO A 14 12.42 -45.49 43.08
CA PRO A 14 12.53 -45.03 41.69
C PRO A 14 12.89 -43.56 41.69
N LEU A 15 14.03 -43.22 41.08
CA LEU A 15 14.46 -41.86 40.79
C LEU A 15 13.58 -41.31 39.64
N LEU A 16 12.56 -40.52 39.97
CA LEU A 16 11.80 -39.75 38.98
C LEU A 16 12.72 -38.66 38.40
N LEU A 17 13.17 -38.86 37.16
CA LEU A 17 13.75 -37.79 36.34
C LEU A 17 12.59 -36.82 36.00
N ALA A 18 12.47 -35.71 36.69
CA ALA A 18 11.65 -34.57 36.23
C ALA A 18 12.37 -33.95 35.01
N LEU A 19 11.90 -34.26 33.81
CA LEU A 19 12.22 -33.46 32.61
C LEU A 19 11.68 -32.06 32.86
N GLY A 20 12.53 -31.14 33.24
CA GLY A 20 12.23 -29.71 33.28
C GLY A 20 12.01 -29.27 31.83
N ALA A 21 10.73 -29.05 31.46
CA ALA A 21 10.42 -28.22 30.31
C ALA A 21 10.92 -26.80 30.66
N GLY A 22 12.11 -26.45 30.20
CA GLY A 22 12.59 -25.08 30.22
C GLY A 22 11.57 -24.20 29.48
N PRO A 23 11.40 -22.93 29.86
CA PRO A 23 10.56 -22.03 29.11
C PRO A 23 11.09 -22.03 27.66
N SER A 24 10.26 -22.47 26.72
CA SER A 24 10.52 -22.25 25.31
C SER A 24 10.63 -20.73 25.15
N ALA A 25 11.83 -20.24 24.90
CA ALA A 25 12.00 -18.84 24.55
C ALA A 25 11.07 -18.60 23.35
N ALA A 26 10.04 -17.78 23.56
CA ALA A 26 9.16 -17.37 22.46
C ALA A 26 10.08 -16.86 21.35
N ALA A 27 9.96 -17.43 20.15
CA ALA A 27 10.82 -17.04 19.03
C ALA A 27 10.63 -15.53 18.81
N GLU A 28 11.74 -14.80 18.83
CA GLU A 28 11.74 -13.35 18.63
C GLU A 28 11.33 -13.03 17.18
N LEU A 29 10.45 -12.03 17.00
CA LEU A 29 10.09 -11.58 15.67
C LEU A 29 11.30 -10.92 15.00
N LYS A 30 11.66 -11.43 13.82
CA LYS A 30 12.62 -10.82 12.92
C LYS A 30 11.97 -10.63 11.57
N LEU A 31 12.02 -9.43 11.02
CA LEU A 31 11.46 -9.10 9.70
C LEU A 31 12.57 -8.89 8.68
N ALA A 32 12.36 -9.37 7.46
CA ALA A 32 13.19 -9.01 6.31
C ALA A 32 12.60 -7.79 5.60
N VAL A 33 13.39 -6.74 5.44
CA VAL A 33 13.06 -5.56 4.64
C VAL A 33 13.73 -5.74 3.28
N VAL A 34 12.93 -6.09 2.28
CA VAL A 34 13.37 -6.41 0.92
C VAL A 34 13.12 -5.20 0.02
N ALA A 35 14.18 -4.51 -0.37
CA ALA A 35 14.04 -3.30 -1.17
C ALA A 35 15.34 -2.97 -1.92
N PRO A 36 15.28 -2.32 -3.11
CA PRO A 36 16.46 -1.97 -3.88
C PRO A 36 17.43 -1.08 -3.10
N LYS A 37 18.71 -1.48 -3.04
CA LYS A 37 19.80 -0.68 -2.44
C LYS A 37 20.56 0.14 -3.48
N THR A 38 20.50 -0.28 -4.72
CA THR A 38 21.21 0.32 -5.85
C THR A 38 20.32 0.45 -7.09
N GLY A 39 20.82 1.12 -8.12
CA GLY A 39 20.09 1.27 -9.38
C GLY A 39 19.01 2.34 -9.36
N PRO A 40 18.13 2.37 -10.39
CA PRO A 40 17.15 3.46 -10.57
C PRO A 40 16.08 3.54 -9.48
N TYR A 41 15.86 2.46 -8.76
CA TYR A 41 14.84 2.38 -7.70
C TYR A 41 15.43 2.51 -6.29
N ALA A 42 16.72 2.83 -6.15
CA ALA A 42 17.40 2.92 -4.84
C ALA A 42 16.75 3.94 -3.89
N ILE A 43 16.26 5.07 -4.43
CA ILE A 43 15.56 6.09 -3.64
C ILE A 43 14.25 5.55 -3.03
N LEU A 44 13.50 4.75 -3.80
CA LEU A 44 12.27 4.10 -3.32
C LEU A 44 12.59 3.05 -2.28
N GLY A 45 13.65 2.28 -2.50
CA GLY A 45 14.14 1.31 -1.50
C GLY A 45 14.62 1.98 -0.21
N ASP A 46 15.21 3.17 -0.27
CA ASP A 46 15.56 3.95 0.92
C ASP A 46 14.32 4.38 1.72
N GLN A 47 13.26 4.80 1.04
CA GLN A 47 11.98 5.11 1.67
C GLN A 47 11.41 3.90 2.43
N VAL A 48 11.42 2.71 1.82
CA VAL A 48 10.99 1.46 2.47
C VAL A 48 11.81 1.19 3.73
N ARG A 49 13.15 1.25 3.64
CA ARG A 49 14.03 1.00 4.77
C ARG A 49 13.82 1.97 5.93
N ARG A 50 13.70 3.29 5.63
CA ARG A 50 13.47 4.31 6.67
C ARG A 50 12.15 4.12 7.40
N GLY A 51 11.07 3.88 6.67
CA GLY A 51 9.76 3.62 7.26
C GLY A 51 9.74 2.37 8.12
N ALA A 52 10.29 1.27 7.59
CA ALA A 52 10.40 0.01 8.31
C ALA A 52 11.28 0.12 9.55
N ALA A 53 12.44 0.78 9.45
CA ALA A 53 13.36 0.94 10.57
C ALA A 53 12.75 1.75 11.72
N LEU A 54 12.02 2.85 11.41
CA LEU A 54 11.37 3.66 12.43
C LEU A 54 10.32 2.86 13.21
N ALA A 55 9.46 2.10 12.51
CA ALA A 55 8.47 1.25 13.17
C ALA A 55 9.13 0.13 13.99
N ALA A 56 10.14 -0.52 13.43
CA ALA A 56 10.86 -1.61 14.10
C ALA A 56 11.57 -1.15 15.38
N ASP A 57 12.19 0.03 15.36
CA ASP A 57 12.84 0.63 16.54
C ASP A 57 11.80 0.88 17.65
N LYS A 58 10.66 1.49 17.31
CA LYS A 58 9.58 1.75 18.26
C LYS A 58 8.98 0.48 18.87
N LEU A 59 8.87 -0.56 18.09
CA LEU A 59 8.29 -1.85 18.50
C LEU A 59 9.36 -2.82 19.07
N SER A 60 10.63 -2.43 19.09
CA SER A 60 11.77 -3.26 19.50
C SER A 60 11.85 -4.58 18.71
N ILE A 61 11.64 -4.52 17.40
CA ILE A 61 11.66 -5.64 16.48
C ILE A 61 12.98 -5.68 15.71
N ALA A 62 13.58 -6.86 15.60
CA ALA A 62 14.76 -7.04 14.78
C ALA A 62 14.41 -7.00 13.29
N ILE A 63 15.16 -6.22 12.51
CA ILE A 63 15.05 -6.21 11.05
C ILE A 63 16.35 -6.63 10.39
N VAL A 64 16.26 -7.21 9.21
CA VAL A 64 17.39 -7.47 8.32
C VAL A 64 17.07 -6.90 6.94
N GLU A 65 17.97 -6.10 6.40
CA GLU A 65 17.81 -5.51 5.08
C GLU A 65 18.36 -6.43 3.99
N ILE A 66 17.54 -6.76 3.01
CA ILE A 66 17.89 -7.58 1.86
C ILE A 66 17.76 -6.73 0.60
N ASP A 67 18.79 -6.76 -0.24
CA ASP A 67 18.80 -6.05 -1.51
C ASP A 67 17.88 -6.74 -2.52
N GLU A 68 16.94 -5.99 -3.08
CA GLU A 68 16.07 -6.40 -4.18
C GLU A 68 16.67 -5.92 -5.50
N ASN A 69 17.27 -6.79 -6.26
CA ASN A 69 17.96 -6.41 -7.50
C ASN A 69 17.00 -6.04 -8.67
N CYS A 70 15.70 -6.19 -8.57
CA CYS A 70 14.71 -5.86 -9.62
C CYS A 70 15.05 -6.40 -11.04
N SER A 71 15.85 -7.45 -11.15
CA SER A 71 16.17 -8.09 -12.39
C SER A 71 15.60 -9.51 -12.44
N GLU A 72 15.28 -9.97 -13.66
CA GLU A 72 14.86 -11.33 -13.89
C GLU A 72 15.94 -12.32 -13.38
N GLY A 73 15.53 -13.41 -12.75
CA GLY A 73 16.41 -14.40 -12.12
C GLY A 73 16.89 -14.05 -10.70
N SER A 74 16.56 -12.87 -10.16
CA SER A 74 17.06 -12.44 -8.85
C SER A 74 16.23 -12.94 -7.66
N GLY A 75 14.94 -13.28 -7.85
CA GLY A 75 14.01 -13.53 -6.77
C GLY A 75 14.34 -14.75 -5.91
N LYS A 76 14.89 -15.82 -6.51
CA LYS A 76 15.34 -16.97 -5.73
C LYS A 76 16.41 -16.60 -4.72
N ALA A 77 17.40 -15.78 -5.09
CA ALA A 77 18.44 -15.35 -4.17
C ALA A 77 17.90 -14.49 -3.03
N VAL A 78 16.84 -13.68 -3.31
CA VAL A 78 16.12 -12.92 -2.28
C VAL A 78 15.44 -13.87 -1.29
N ALA A 79 14.70 -14.88 -1.75
CA ALA A 79 14.06 -15.87 -0.88
C ALA A 79 15.07 -16.65 -0.02
N ASP A 80 16.18 -17.08 -0.63
CA ASP A 80 17.28 -17.76 0.06
C ASP A 80 17.89 -16.87 1.17
N ALA A 81 18.07 -15.57 0.90
CA ALA A 81 18.59 -14.60 1.87
C ALA A 81 17.61 -14.34 3.03
N VAL A 82 16.32 -14.20 2.74
CA VAL A 82 15.25 -14.05 3.75
C VAL A 82 15.24 -15.26 4.70
N THR A 83 15.27 -16.47 4.13
CA THR A 83 15.27 -17.72 4.89
C THR A 83 16.55 -17.89 5.70
N ALA A 84 17.71 -17.64 5.12
CA ALA A 84 19.01 -17.72 5.80
C ALA A 84 19.13 -16.73 6.97
N ALA A 85 18.49 -15.56 6.86
CA ALA A 85 18.42 -14.59 7.95
C ALA A 85 17.52 -15.01 9.11
N GLY A 86 16.71 -16.08 8.94
CA GLY A 86 15.74 -16.54 9.93
C GLY A 86 14.58 -15.56 10.13
N ALA A 87 14.24 -14.78 9.10
CA ALA A 87 13.11 -13.86 9.15
C ALA A 87 11.77 -14.62 9.22
N ARG A 88 10.83 -14.06 9.97
CA ARG A 88 9.48 -14.64 10.17
C ARG A 88 8.45 -14.07 9.19
N ALA A 89 8.73 -12.91 8.61
CA ALA A 89 7.98 -12.32 7.51
C ALA A 89 8.91 -11.41 6.71
N ALA A 90 8.50 -11.07 5.49
CA ALA A 90 9.22 -10.17 4.61
C ALA A 90 8.31 -9.02 4.15
N ILE A 91 8.87 -7.82 4.05
CA ILE A 91 8.13 -6.63 3.62
C ILE A 91 8.97 -5.82 2.63
N GLY A 92 8.30 -5.20 1.67
CA GLY A 92 8.91 -4.38 0.64
C GLY A 92 8.49 -4.83 -0.73
N PHE A 93 9.36 -5.52 -1.45
CA PHE A 93 9.12 -6.06 -2.78
C PHE A 93 8.53 -5.03 -3.73
N LEU A 94 9.38 -4.19 -4.27
CA LEU A 94 8.98 -3.13 -5.18
C LEU A 94 8.90 -3.59 -6.65
N CYS A 95 9.47 -4.75 -6.97
CA CYS A 95 9.64 -5.23 -8.34
C CYS A 95 8.90 -6.55 -8.58
N SER A 96 8.10 -6.59 -9.64
CA SER A 96 7.23 -7.74 -9.96
C SER A 96 8.01 -9.02 -10.25
N GLU A 97 9.13 -8.91 -10.95
CA GLU A 97 9.94 -10.04 -11.38
C GLU A 97 10.58 -10.73 -10.18
N SER A 98 11.28 -9.98 -9.34
CA SER A 98 11.94 -10.52 -8.15
C SER A 98 10.93 -11.06 -7.12
N LEU A 99 9.79 -10.38 -6.95
CA LEU A 99 8.71 -10.87 -6.09
C LEU A 99 8.20 -12.22 -6.56
N LYS A 100 7.76 -12.31 -7.83
CA LYS A 100 7.17 -13.54 -8.38
C LYS A 100 8.11 -14.74 -8.24
N GLU A 101 9.39 -14.55 -8.49
CA GLU A 101 10.41 -15.59 -8.39
C GLU A 101 10.75 -15.96 -6.94
N ALA A 102 10.58 -15.03 -5.98
CA ALA A 102 10.83 -15.29 -4.56
C ALA A 102 9.70 -16.10 -3.88
N LEU A 103 8.45 -15.93 -4.34
CA LEU A 103 7.27 -16.49 -3.69
C LEU A 103 7.31 -17.99 -3.43
N PRO A 104 7.73 -18.87 -4.37
CA PRO A 104 7.82 -20.30 -4.09
C PRO A 104 8.73 -20.64 -2.91
N GLY A 105 9.92 -20.01 -2.84
CA GLY A 105 10.88 -20.25 -1.74
C GLY A 105 10.40 -19.68 -0.40
N LEU A 106 9.72 -18.54 -0.41
CA LEU A 106 9.11 -17.96 0.79
C LEU A 106 7.95 -18.83 1.30
N ALA A 107 7.13 -19.38 0.40
CA ALA A 107 6.05 -20.29 0.75
C ALA A 107 6.58 -21.59 1.36
N GLU A 108 7.62 -22.20 0.78
CA GLU A 108 8.27 -23.39 1.33
C GLU A 108 8.81 -23.13 2.75
N ALA A 109 9.34 -21.93 2.99
CA ALA A 109 9.80 -21.51 4.31
C ALA A 109 8.67 -21.03 5.25
N SER A 110 7.41 -21.00 4.80
CA SER A 110 6.26 -20.44 5.53
C SER A 110 6.48 -18.99 6.00
N VAL A 111 7.09 -18.18 5.14
CA VAL A 111 7.37 -16.76 5.39
C VAL A 111 6.36 -15.89 4.64
N PRO A 112 5.39 -15.24 5.32
CA PRO A 112 4.51 -14.28 4.68
C PRO A 112 5.28 -13.10 4.08
N ALA A 113 4.85 -12.65 2.91
CA ALA A 113 5.45 -11.53 2.20
C ALA A 113 4.45 -10.39 1.97
N PHE A 114 4.87 -9.16 2.22
CA PHE A 114 4.11 -7.96 1.88
C PHE A 114 4.76 -7.24 0.72
N THR A 115 4.00 -7.04 -0.37
CA THR A 115 4.42 -6.08 -1.41
C THR A 115 3.82 -4.71 -1.14
N LEU A 116 4.64 -3.67 -1.31
CA LEU A 116 4.24 -2.27 -1.14
C LEU A 116 3.99 -1.56 -2.48
N SER A 117 4.31 -2.21 -3.61
CA SER A 117 4.32 -1.56 -4.92
C SER A 117 3.65 -2.37 -6.02
N VAL A 118 3.77 -3.70 -6.01
CA VAL A 118 3.35 -4.53 -7.15
C VAL A 118 1.82 -4.53 -7.28
N ARG A 119 1.31 -3.90 -8.35
CA ARG A 119 -0.14 -3.74 -8.59
C ARG A 119 -0.70 -4.76 -9.59
N TRP A 120 0.17 -5.57 -10.19
CA TRP A 120 -0.25 -6.56 -11.17
C TRP A 120 -1.17 -7.61 -10.54
N LYS A 121 -2.38 -7.72 -11.09
CA LYS A 121 -3.43 -8.59 -10.57
C LYS A 121 -3.03 -10.08 -10.63
N GLY A 122 -2.40 -10.49 -11.73
CA GLY A 122 -2.02 -11.89 -11.94
C GLY A 122 -1.07 -12.45 -10.88
N VAL A 123 -0.24 -11.63 -10.21
CA VAL A 123 0.63 -12.15 -9.15
C VAL A 123 -0.17 -12.57 -7.90
N MET A 124 -1.26 -11.86 -7.59
CA MET A 124 -2.13 -12.22 -6.48
C MET A 124 -3.01 -13.44 -6.82
N GLU A 125 -3.51 -13.51 -8.05
CA GLU A 125 -4.26 -14.67 -8.55
C GLU A 125 -3.37 -15.95 -8.53
N ASP A 126 -2.12 -15.83 -8.98
CA ASP A 126 -1.13 -16.90 -8.88
C ASP A 126 -0.86 -17.27 -7.42
N ALA A 127 -0.71 -16.26 -6.53
CA ALA A 127 -0.43 -16.50 -5.11
C ALA A 127 -1.54 -17.27 -4.41
N ILE A 128 -2.79 -16.90 -4.64
CA ILE A 128 -3.94 -17.62 -4.07
C ILE A 128 -4.02 -19.05 -4.64
N LYS A 129 -3.88 -19.21 -5.95
CA LYS A 129 -3.94 -20.51 -6.61
C LYS A 129 -2.87 -21.48 -6.13
N GLU A 130 -1.64 -20.99 -5.94
CA GLU A 130 -0.49 -21.81 -5.53
C GLU A 130 -0.33 -21.86 -3.99
N GLY A 131 -1.17 -21.16 -3.23
CA GLY A 131 -1.12 -21.10 -1.75
C GLY A 131 0.10 -20.33 -1.22
N TRP A 132 0.59 -19.35 -1.96
CA TRP A 132 1.71 -18.50 -1.51
C TRP A 132 1.21 -17.44 -0.52
N PRO A 133 1.90 -17.22 0.61
CA PRO A 133 1.48 -16.28 1.62
C PRO A 133 1.91 -14.83 1.26
N LEU A 134 1.42 -14.34 0.11
CA LEU A 134 1.63 -12.97 -0.36
C LEU A 134 0.43 -12.10 0.01
N TYR A 135 0.69 -10.93 0.57
CA TYR A 135 -0.29 -9.89 0.90
C TYR A 135 0.09 -8.59 0.21
N ARG A 136 -0.89 -7.90 -0.35
CA ARG A 136 -0.65 -6.62 -1.02
C ARG A 136 -1.06 -5.45 -0.11
N LEU A 137 -0.07 -4.71 0.38
CA LEU A 137 -0.27 -3.45 1.09
C LEU A 137 -0.07 -2.26 0.12
N ALA A 138 -0.65 -2.37 -1.05
CA ALA A 138 -0.67 -1.38 -2.12
C ALA A 138 -2.02 -1.44 -2.81
N PRO A 139 -2.48 -0.36 -3.47
CA PRO A 139 -3.67 -0.47 -4.30
C PRO A 139 -3.41 -1.45 -5.47
N ASN A 140 -4.45 -2.15 -5.88
CA ASN A 140 -4.44 -2.89 -7.13
C ASN A 140 -4.74 -1.97 -8.34
N GLY A 141 -4.65 -2.52 -9.54
CA GLY A 141 -4.81 -1.76 -10.77
C GLY A 141 -6.19 -1.12 -10.98
N ASP A 142 -7.22 -1.66 -10.34
CA ASP A 142 -8.61 -1.23 -10.56
C ASP A 142 -9.10 -0.20 -9.52
N GLN A 143 -8.43 -0.10 -8.37
CA GLN A 143 -8.92 0.70 -7.23
C GLN A 143 -8.89 2.21 -7.47
N GLU A 144 -7.99 2.72 -8.31
CA GLU A 144 -7.95 4.13 -8.67
C GLU A 144 -9.21 4.52 -9.47
N ALA A 145 -9.51 3.75 -10.53
CA ALA A 145 -10.71 3.97 -11.35
C ALA A 145 -12.00 3.82 -10.54
N ALA A 146 -12.04 2.85 -9.64
CA ALA A 146 -13.18 2.62 -8.75
C ALA A 146 -13.43 3.83 -7.84
N ARG A 147 -12.38 4.37 -7.19
CA ARG A 147 -12.52 5.54 -6.31
C ARG A 147 -12.90 6.79 -7.09
N LEU A 148 -12.31 7.03 -8.24
CA LEU A 148 -12.67 8.16 -9.12
C LEU A 148 -14.12 8.09 -9.55
N SER A 149 -14.58 6.91 -9.98
CA SER A 149 -15.97 6.69 -10.37
C SER A 149 -16.95 6.90 -9.21
N GLU A 150 -16.61 6.42 -8.02
CA GLU A 150 -17.39 6.60 -6.80
C GLU A 150 -17.57 8.09 -6.47
N ILE A 151 -16.48 8.87 -6.51
CA ILE A 151 -16.51 10.31 -6.25
C ILE A 151 -17.40 11.03 -7.27
N ILE A 152 -17.22 10.74 -8.56
CA ILE A 152 -18.01 11.36 -9.62
C ILE A 152 -19.51 11.02 -9.46
N LEU A 153 -19.84 9.77 -9.16
CA LEU A 153 -21.23 9.35 -8.95
C LEU A 153 -21.87 9.97 -7.71
N ARG A 154 -21.09 10.10 -6.63
CA ARG A 154 -21.57 10.66 -5.37
C ARG A 154 -21.75 12.18 -5.44
N ASP A 155 -20.75 12.89 -5.97
CA ASP A 155 -20.66 14.34 -5.84
C ASP A 155 -21.08 15.08 -7.11
N TRP A 156 -21.02 14.47 -8.31
CA TRP A 156 -21.23 15.10 -9.61
C TRP A 156 -22.39 14.50 -10.43
N ALA A 157 -23.22 13.64 -9.85
CA ALA A 157 -24.29 12.95 -10.59
C ALA A 157 -25.27 13.88 -11.32
N GLY A 158 -25.45 15.11 -10.83
CA GLY A 158 -26.34 16.13 -11.44
C GLY A 158 -25.64 17.15 -12.33
N GLU A 159 -24.32 17.02 -12.52
CA GLU A 159 -23.49 18.01 -13.19
C GLU A 159 -23.12 17.57 -14.62
N PRO A 160 -22.88 18.53 -15.55
CA PRO A 160 -22.32 18.20 -16.86
C PRO A 160 -20.83 17.84 -16.72
N VAL A 161 -20.56 16.53 -16.71
CA VAL A 161 -19.23 15.95 -16.50
C VAL A 161 -18.51 15.72 -17.82
N ALA A 162 -17.24 16.10 -17.89
CA ALA A 162 -16.31 15.72 -18.94
C ALA A 162 -15.32 14.65 -18.47
N LEU A 163 -14.93 13.76 -19.36
CA LEU A 163 -13.78 12.86 -19.21
C LEU A 163 -12.73 13.25 -20.24
N LEU A 164 -11.52 13.59 -19.78
CA LEU A 164 -10.41 14.04 -20.61
C LEU A 164 -9.26 13.09 -20.46
N GLU A 165 -8.68 12.63 -21.58
CA GLU A 165 -7.49 11.77 -21.61
C GLU A 165 -6.30 12.46 -22.30
N ASP A 166 -5.08 12.14 -21.86
CA ASP A 166 -3.85 12.69 -22.41
C ASP A 166 -3.31 11.92 -23.62
N GLY A 167 -4.02 10.90 -24.09
CA GLY A 167 -3.62 10.05 -25.21
C GLY A 167 -2.56 9.00 -24.88
N THR A 168 -2.02 8.95 -23.66
CA THR A 168 -1.18 7.85 -23.18
C THR A 168 -1.99 6.57 -22.99
N ILE A 169 -1.31 5.42 -22.94
CA ILE A 169 -1.98 4.14 -22.63
C ILE A 169 -2.67 4.23 -21.26
N ARG A 170 -1.96 4.70 -20.24
CA ARG A 170 -2.50 4.84 -18.87
C ARG A 170 -3.70 5.78 -18.81
N GLY A 171 -3.60 6.96 -19.43
CA GLY A 171 -4.71 7.93 -19.44
C GLY A 171 -5.97 7.38 -20.10
N ARG A 172 -5.81 6.65 -21.22
CA ARG A 172 -6.93 5.98 -21.89
C ARG A 172 -7.55 4.87 -21.06
N GLU A 173 -6.75 3.95 -20.52
CA GLU A 173 -7.23 2.84 -19.72
C GLU A 173 -7.98 3.33 -18.49
N LEU A 174 -7.45 4.33 -17.78
CA LEU A 174 -8.08 4.92 -16.60
C LEU A 174 -9.41 5.62 -16.98
N THR A 175 -9.39 6.46 -18.01
CA THR A 175 -10.59 7.19 -18.47
C THR A 175 -11.67 6.24 -18.96
N GLU A 176 -11.28 5.18 -19.68
CA GLU A 176 -12.22 4.16 -20.17
C GLU A 176 -12.84 3.35 -19.04
N ALA A 177 -12.04 2.95 -18.04
CA ALA A 177 -12.53 2.24 -16.85
C ALA A 177 -13.56 3.10 -16.08
N ILE A 178 -13.28 4.39 -15.90
CA ILE A 178 -14.20 5.35 -15.29
C ILE A 178 -15.48 5.45 -16.15
N ARG A 179 -15.36 5.66 -17.47
CA ARG A 179 -16.50 5.78 -18.36
C ARG A 179 -17.44 4.59 -18.26
N ILE A 180 -16.89 3.37 -18.34
CA ILE A 180 -17.68 2.13 -18.22
C ILE A 180 -18.41 2.08 -16.89
N SER A 181 -17.68 2.32 -15.77
CA SER A 181 -18.27 2.30 -14.43
C SER A 181 -19.41 3.32 -14.25
N LEU A 182 -19.26 4.54 -14.81
CA LEU A 182 -20.29 5.58 -14.75
C LEU A 182 -21.51 5.19 -15.58
N GLU A 183 -21.33 4.71 -16.82
CA GLU A 183 -22.42 4.32 -17.72
C GLU A 183 -23.20 3.12 -17.17
N GLU A 184 -22.55 2.13 -16.58
CA GLU A 184 -23.22 1.00 -15.91
C GLU A 184 -24.12 1.45 -14.75
N LYS A 185 -23.76 2.55 -14.10
CA LYS A 185 -24.54 3.16 -13.01
C LYS A 185 -25.47 4.28 -13.45
N GLY A 186 -25.63 4.44 -14.78
CA GLY A 186 -26.61 5.35 -15.38
C GLY A 186 -26.16 6.80 -15.56
N LEU A 187 -24.89 7.13 -15.25
CA LEU A 187 -24.33 8.45 -15.51
C LEU A 187 -23.55 8.44 -16.82
N LYS A 188 -24.05 9.18 -17.81
CA LYS A 188 -23.37 9.32 -19.10
C LYS A 188 -22.59 10.64 -19.11
N PRO A 189 -21.25 10.61 -19.32
CA PRO A 189 -20.46 11.83 -19.47
C PRO A 189 -21.00 12.71 -20.61
N ALA A 190 -21.12 14.00 -20.34
CA ALA A 190 -21.63 14.96 -21.33
C ALA A 190 -20.60 15.30 -22.43
N PHE A 191 -19.31 15.07 -22.14
CA PHE A 191 -18.22 15.38 -23.04
C PHE A 191 -17.07 14.38 -22.82
N ILE A 192 -16.46 13.89 -23.88
CA ILE A 192 -15.27 13.05 -23.83
C ILE A 192 -14.30 13.56 -24.88
N ASP A 193 -13.04 13.77 -24.53
CA ASP A 193 -12.05 14.30 -25.44
C ASP A 193 -10.64 13.83 -25.09
N THR A 194 -9.76 13.88 -26.11
CA THR A 194 -8.32 13.63 -25.95
C THR A 194 -7.60 14.95 -26.11
N PHE A 195 -6.72 15.29 -25.20
CA PHE A 195 -5.83 16.43 -25.32
C PHE A 195 -4.39 15.99 -25.59
N ARG A 196 -3.55 16.90 -26.05
CA ARG A 196 -2.12 16.64 -26.21
C ARG A 196 -1.40 17.07 -24.92
N PRO A 197 -0.70 16.14 -24.24
CA PRO A 197 0.02 16.47 -22.99
C PRO A 197 1.26 17.36 -23.26
N GLY A 198 1.75 18.01 -22.22
CA GLY A 198 2.97 18.82 -22.26
C GLY A 198 2.89 20.07 -23.12
N GLN A 199 1.70 20.60 -23.41
CA GLN A 199 1.53 21.84 -24.13
C GLN A 199 1.62 23.04 -23.18
N GLU A 200 2.18 24.16 -23.65
CA GLU A 200 2.21 25.40 -22.88
C GLU A 200 0.82 25.98 -22.60
N GLN A 201 -0.20 25.61 -23.36
CA GLN A 201 -1.58 26.06 -23.20
C GLN A 201 -2.60 25.07 -23.78
N GLN A 202 -3.78 25.02 -23.17
CA GLN A 202 -4.93 24.17 -23.55
C GLN A 202 -6.19 25.00 -23.90
N LEU A 203 -6.03 26.24 -24.39
CA LEU A 203 -7.13 27.17 -24.67
C LEU A 203 -8.20 26.58 -25.62
N THR A 204 -7.77 25.80 -26.61
CA THR A 204 -8.70 25.17 -27.56
C THR A 204 -9.59 24.14 -26.87
N LEU A 205 -9.04 23.34 -25.97
CA LEU A 205 -9.80 22.38 -25.15
C LEU A 205 -10.77 23.13 -24.24
N VAL A 206 -10.29 24.13 -23.51
CA VAL A 206 -11.09 24.93 -22.57
C VAL A 206 -12.28 25.60 -23.25
N ARG A 207 -12.10 26.15 -24.46
CA ARG A 207 -13.20 26.73 -25.25
C ARG A 207 -14.23 25.69 -25.69
N ARG A 208 -13.81 24.47 -26.02
CA ARG A 208 -14.73 23.36 -26.31
C ARG A 208 -15.54 22.98 -25.09
N LEU A 209 -14.89 22.85 -23.91
CA LEU A 209 -15.58 22.58 -22.65
C LEU A 209 -16.60 23.68 -22.31
N LYS A 210 -16.22 24.93 -22.47
CA LYS A 210 -17.12 26.08 -22.27
C LYS A 210 -18.33 26.06 -23.21
N THR A 211 -18.11 25.76 -24.49
CA THR A 211 -19.21 25.65 -25.49
C THR A 211 -20.13 24.48 -25.17
N ALA A 212 -19.61 23.39 -24.64
CA ALA A 212 -20.39 22.22 -24.22
C ALA A 212 -21.08 22.40 -22.85
N GLY A 213 -20.84 23.53 -22.16
CA GLY A 213 -21.44 23.82 -20.86
C GLY A 213 -20.89 22.96 -19.71
N ILE A 214 -19.67 22.46 -19.84
CA ILE A 214 -19.04 21.60 -18.83
C ILE A 214 -18.68 22.42 -17.59
N THR A 215 -19.00 21.88 -16.42
CA THR A 215 -18.67 22.44 -15.10
C THR A 215 -17.72 21.58 -14.29
N HIS A 216 -17.66 20.27 -14.60
CA HIS A 216 -16.85 19.29 -13.90
C HIS A 216 -16.06 18.44 -14.89
N ALA A 217 -14.78 18.25 -14.68
CA ALA A 217 -13.96 17.44 -15.58
C ALA A 217 -12.97 16.55 -14.81
N PHE A 218 -13.01 15.24 -15.11
CA PHE A 218 -11.92 14.34 -14.81
C PHE A 218 -10.83 14.51 -15.86
N VAL A 219 -9.57 14.58 -15.46
CA VAL A 219 -8.40 14.70 -16.32
C VAL A 219 -7.46 13.52 -16.07
N GLY A 220 -7.44 12.58 -17.03
CA GLY A 220 -6.51 11.45 -17.06
C GLY A 220 -5.17 11.85 -17.64
N GLY A 221 -4.50 12.81 -16.99
CA GLY A 221 -3.20 13.33 -17.33
C GLY A 221 -2.36 13.58 -16.07
N ASP A 222 -1.19 14.17 -16.24
CA ASP A 222 -0.32 14.51 -15.13
C ASP A 222 -0.68 15.86 -14.48
N ARG A 223 0.04 16.18 -13.39
CA ARG A 223 -0.17 17.41 -12.62
C ARG A 223 0.01 18.67 -13.46
N ASN A 224 1.03 18.71 -14.33
CA ASN A 224 1.32 19.89 -15.15
C ASN A 224 0.21 20.17 -16.15
N ASP A 225 -0.34 19.12 -16.80
CA ASP A 225 -1.46 19.28 -17.74
C ASP A 225 -2.71 19.80 -17.05
N VAL A 226 -3.01 19.29 -15.85
CA VAL A 226 -4.15 19.78 -15.04
C VAL A 226 -3.95 21.23 -14.63
N SER A 227 -2.73 21.62 -14.21
CA SER A 227 -2.38 23.00 -13.86
C SER A 227 -2.59 23.95 -15.03
N ILE A 228 -2.18 23.55 -16.24
CA ILE A 228 -2.36 24.33 -17.46
C ILE A 228 -3.85 24.47 -17.82
N ILE A 229 -4.62 23.37 -17.73
CA ILE A 229 -6.06 23.40 -17.96
C ILE A 229 -6.76 24.32 -16.95
N ALA A 230 -6.40 24.25 -15.67
CA ALA A 230 -6.96 25.11 -14.61
C ALA A 230 -6.69 26.59 -14.87
N ARG A 231 -5.44 26.94 -15.15
CA ARG A 231 -5.03 28.30 -15.50
C ARG A 231 -5.78 28.84 -16.73
N ASP A 232 -5.86 28.05 -17.77
CA ASP A 232 -6.50 28.45 -19.03
C ASP A 232 -8.02 28.55 -18.89
N ALA A 233 -8.64 27.69 -18.07
CA ALA A 233 -10.07 27.78 -17.71
C ALA A 233 -10.36 29.11 -16.98
N LYS A 234 -9.53 29.49 -16.04
CA LYS A 234 -9.61 30.78 -15.33
C LYS A 234 -9.46 31.97 -16.28
N ALA A 235 -8.50 31.91 -17.21
CA ALA A 235 -8.29 32.94 -18.23
C ALA A 235 -9.49 33.12 -19.19
N GLU A 236 -10.19 32.04 -19.52
CA GLU A 236 -11.39 32.04 -20.33
C GLU A 236 -12.70 32.27 -19.53
N ALA A 237 -12.59 32.61 -18.25
CA ALA A 237 -13.70 32.76 -17.32
C ALA A 237 -14.68 31.54 -17.35
N LEU A 238 -14.11 30.34 -17.37
CA LEU A 238 -14.84 29.08 -17.20
C LEU A 238 -14.65 28.60 -15.76
N SER A 239 -15.74 28.56 -14.98
CA SER A 239 -15.75 27.91 -13.68
C SER A 239 -15.74 26.40 -13.89
N LEU A 240 -14.62 25.75 -13.61
CA LEU A 240 -14.40 24.34 -13.88
C LEU A 240 -13.83 23.67 -12.62
N THR A 241 -14.55 22.69 -12.09
CA THR A 241 -14.05 21.79 -11.05
C THR A 241 -13.25 20.67 -11.71
N LEU A 242 -12.00 20.53 -11.32
CA LEU A 242 -11.08 19.54 -11.89
C LEU A 242 -10.81 18.42 -10.89
N LEU A 243 -10.76 17.18 -11.39
CA LEU A 243 -10.38 15.99 -10.64
C LEU A 243 -9.31 15.24 -11.43
N GLY A 244 -8.15 15.01 -10.83
CA GLY A 244 -7.10 14.17 -11.37
C GLY A 244 -6.97 12.84 -10.63
N GLY A 245 -6.19 11.94 -11.22
CA GLY A 245 -5.82 10.67 -10.59
C GLY A 245 -4.56 10.77 -9.72
N GLU A 246 -3.99 9.62 -9.36
CA GLU A 246 -2.77 9.51 -8.55
C GLU A 246 -1.57 10.26 -9.16
N ALA A 247 -1.53 10.40 -10.50
CA ALA A 247 -0.48 11.15 -11.20
C ALA A 247 -0.37 12.62 -10.75
N MET A 248 -1.42 13.18 -10.14
CA MET A 248 -1.41 14.51 -9.55
C MET A 248 -0.39 14.71 -8.42
N ARG A 249 0.14 13.61 -7.85
CA ARG A 249 1.16 13.64 -6.80
C ARG A 249 2.59 13.83 -7.32
N ALA A 250 2.78 13.97 -8.64
CA ALA A 250 4.07 14.30 -9.23
C ALA A 250 4.65 15.61 -8.66
N ALA A 251 5.97 15.78 -8.79
CA ALA A 251 6.65 16.99 -8.36
C ALA A 251 6.08 18.24 -9.05
N ASP A 252 6.26 19.40 -8.42
CA ASP A 252 5.85 20.68 -8.98
C ASP A 252 6.53 20.95 -10.33
N GLU A 253 5.73 21.50 -11.20
CA GLU A 253 6.13 21.93 -12.54
C GLU A 253 6.03 23.48 -12.64
N PRO A 254 6.50 24.10 -13.73
CA PRO A 254 6.54 25.55 -13.89
C PRO A 254 5.21 26.28 -13.67
N VAL A 255 4.09 25.60 -13.91
CA VAL A 255 2.75 26.15 -13.67
C VAL A 255 2.24 25.60 -12.34
N PRO A 256 2.04 26.46 -11.32
CA PRO A 256 1.51 26.02 -10.03
C PRO A 256 0.08 25.53 -10.17
N LEU A 257 -0.29 24.55 -9.35
CA LEU A 257 -1.65 24.06 -9.28
C LEU A 257 -2.54 25.10 -8.57
N GLU A 258 -3.74 25.33 -9.08
CA GLU A 258 -4.71 26.26 -8.47
C GLU A 258 -5.40 25.58 -7.27
N ASP A 259 -5.67 26.37 -6.20
CA ASP A 259 -6.45 25.90 -5.05
C ASP A 259 -7.83 25.40 -5.47
N GLY A 260 -8.31 24.33 -4.82
CA GLY A 260 -9.59 23.70 -5.11
C GLY A 260 -9.54 22.62 -6.19
N VAL A 261 -8.39 22.37 -6.83
CA VAL A 261 -8.22 21.22 -7.71
C VAL A 261 -8.24 19.94 -6.87
N LEU A 262 -9.06 18.99 -7.31
CA LEU A 262 -9.23 17.70 -6.65
C LEU A 262 -8.31 16.64 -7.25
N ALA A 263 -7.93 15.67 -6.44
CA ALA A 263 -7.20 14.51 -6.88
C ALA A 263 -7.62 13.25 -6.10
N VAL A 264 -7.37 12.09 -6.69
CA VAL A 264 -7.39 10.84 -5.95
C VAL A 264 -5.95 10.41 -5.70
N GLY A 265 -5.61 10.12 -4.44
CA GLY A 265 -4.26 9.74 -4.05
C GLY A 265 -4.22 8.92 -2.77
N LEU A 266 -3.06 8.35 -2.48
CA LEU A 266 -2.78 7.70 -1.21
C LEU A 266 -2.45 8.77 -0.16
N VAL A 267 -2.64 8.43 1.12
CA VAL A 267 -2.29 9.33 2.22
C VAL A 267 -0.79 9.58 2.29
N GLU A 268 -0.42 10.82 2.61
CA GLU A 268 0.98 11.28 2.77
C GLU A 268 1.28 11.74 4.20
N THR A 269 0.28 11.68 5.06
CA THR A 269 0.40 12.04 6.48
C THR A 269 -0.18 10.93 7.32
N PRO A 270 0.36 10.67 8.52
CA PRO A 270 -0.21 9.68 9.41
C PRO A 270 -1.68 9.93 9.70
N GLU A 271 -2.48 8.86 9.69
CA GLU A 271 -3.92 8.85 9.99
C GLU A 271 -4.23 8.02 11.25
N GLY A 272 -5.47 8.13 11.74
CA GLY A 272 -5.99 7.34 12.84
C GLY A 272 -5.60 7.85 14.24
N PRO A 273 -5.93 7.07 15.29
CA PRO A 273 -5.77 7.48 16.68
C PRO A 273 -4.32 7.80 17.09
N SER A 274 -3.35 7.14 16.47
CA SER A 274 -1.92 7.30 16.76
C SER A 274 -1.23 8.34 15.86
N ALA A 275 -1.94 9.02 14.97
CA ALA A 275 -1.38 9.93 13.97
C ALA A 275 -0.45 11.00 14.57
N ALA A 276 -0.85 11.64 15.66
CA ALA A 276 -0.04 12.68 16.30
C ALA A 276 1.28 12.13 16.86
N ALA A 277 1.27 10.95 17.47
CA ALA A 277 2.48 10.30 17.99
C ALA A 277 3.41 9.87 16.85
N ILE A 278 2.86 9.26 15.81
CA ILE A 278 3.63 8.82 14.62
C ILE A 278 4.23 10.04 13.93
N THR A 279 3.49 11.13 13.76
CA THR A 279 4.01 12.40 13.18
C THR A 279 5.18 12.93 14.01
N ALA A 280 5.07 12.91 15.35
CA ALA A 280 6.15 13.34 16.22
C ALA A 280 7.41 12.46 16.09
N ASP A 281 7.22 11.14 15.92
CA ASP A 281 8.31 10.20 15.72
C ASP A 281 9.03 10.44 14.38
N PHE A 282 8.30 10.65 13.31
CA PHE A 282 8.87 11.04 12.01
C PHE A 282 9.66 12.35 12.10
N ALA A 283 9.09 13.35 12.77
CA ALA A 283 9.75 14.65 12.97
C ALA A 283 11.05 14.50 13.79
N ALA A 284 11.02 13.74 14.88
CA ALA A 284 12.19 13.49 15.71
C ALA A 284 13.31 12.75 14.97
N ALA A 285 12.94 11.84 14.06
CA ALA A 285 13.88 11.12 13.20
C ALA A 285 14.32 11.93 11.96
N SER A 286 13.74 13.11 11.72
CA SER A 286 13.95 13.92 10.50
C SER A 286 13.64 13.12 9.21
N ILE A 287 12.59 12.31 9.23
CA ILE A 287 12.12 11.51 8.09
C ILE A 287 10.84 12.15 7.54
N ALA A 288 10.84 12.51 6.24
CA ALA A 288 9.63 12.91 5.54
C ALA A 288 8.75 11.67 5.26
N PRO A 289 7.45 11.70 5.58
CA PRO A 289 6.56 10.55 5.37
C PRO A 289 6.09 10.44 3.92
N GLU A 290 7.01 10.44 2.97
CA GLU A 290 6.75 10.42 1.52
C GLU A 290 6.92 9.04 0.89
N GLY A 291 6.25 8.81 -0.23
CA GLY A 291 6.37 7.59 -1.01
C GLY A 291 6.08 6.33 -0.20
N TYR A 292 7.07 5.44 -0.09
CA TYR A 292 6.93 4.17 0.62
C TYR A 292 7.23 4.21 2.13
N VAL A 293 7.53 5.38 2.68
CA VAL A 293 7.86 5.52 4.11
C VAL A 293 6.69 5.11 5.00
N LEU A 294 5.50 5.71 4.78
CA LEU A 294 4.30 5.37 5.55
C LEU A 294 3.81 3.93 5.32
N PRO A 295 3.71 3.43 4.08
CA PRO A 295 3.34 2.04 3.84
C PRO A 295 4.28 1.03 4.49
N ALA A 296 5.60 1.28 4.48
CA ALA A 296 6.57 0.41 5.12
C ALA A 296 6.43 0.43 6.65
N HIS A 297 6.22 1.61 7.24
CA HIS A 297 5.92 1.72 8.67
C HIS A 297 4.65 0.94 9.05
N ALA A 298 3.57 1.12 8.30
CA ALA A 298 2.30 0.43 8.50
C ALA A 298 2.46 -1.09 8.39
N GLY A 299 3.17 -1.57 7.38
CA GLY A 299 3.38 -3.01 7.19
C GLY A 299 4.18 -3.67 8.31
N VAL A 300 5.19 -2.98 8.88
CA VAL A 300 5.91 -3.48 10.06
C VAL A 300 4.96 -3.55 11.27
N THR A 301 4.10 -2.55 11.47
CA THR A 301 3.10 -2.55 12.54
C THR A 301 2.14 -3.74 12.40
N ILE A 302 1.59 -3.96 11.20
CA ILE A 302 0.70 -5.09 10.91
C ILE A 302 1.39 -6.43 11.20
N LEU A 303 2.62 -6.61 10.73
CA LEU A 303 3.37 -7.86 10.93
C LEU A 303 3.70 -8.11 12.42
N ALA A 304 3.95 -7.05 13.18
CA ALA A 304 4.16 -7.13 14.63
C ALA A 304 2.90 -7.60 15.37
N ASP A 305 1.77 -6.98 15.07
CA ASP A 305 0.49 -7.31 15.67
C ASP A 305 0.04 -8.73 15.28
N ALA A 306 0.16 -9.09 13.99
CA ALA A 306 -0.14 -10.43 13.50
C ALA A 306 0.75 -11.51 14.15
N TRP A 307 2.03 -11.22 14.38
CA TRP A 307 2.92 -12.09 15.14
C TRP A 307 2.46 -12.28 16.60
N GLY A 308 2.06 -11.19 17.25
CA GLY A 308 1.51 -11.24 18.62
C GLY A 308 0.28 -12.13 18.69
N ILE A 309 -0.68 -11.96 17.76
CA ILE A 309 -1.90 -12.78 17.67
C ILE A 309 -1.54 -14.25 17.40
N SER A 310 -0.70 -14.51 16.39
CA SER A 310 -0.24 -15.84 16.00
C SER A 310 0.39 -16.59 17.18
N THR A 311 1.28 -15.91 17.91
CA THR A 311 1.97 -16.49 19.08
C THR A 311 0.99 -16.78 20.22
N ALA A 312 0.05 -15.87 20.49
CA ALA A 312 -0.96 -16.04 21.54
C ALA A 312 -1.93 -17.19 21.24
N MET A 313 -2.30 -17.36 19.97
CA MET A 313 -3.27 -18.38 19.53
C MET A 313 -2.60 -19.72 19.14
N GLY A 314 -1.30 -19.74 18.91
CA GLY A 314 -0.58 -20.91 18.41
C GLY A 314 -0.94 -21.29 16.96
N THR A 315 -1.31 -20.32 16.14
CA THR A 315 -1.68 -20.48 14.73
C THR A 315 -0.64 -19.84 13.81
N PRO A 316 -0.60 -20.19 12.51
CA PRO A 316 0.25 -19.50 11.55
C PRO A 316 -0.04 -17.98 11.51
N MET A 317 0.99 -17.17 11.20
CA MET A 317 0.82 -15.71 11.05
C MET A 317 -0.15 -15.36 9.91
N SER A 318 -0.18 -16.16 8.85
CA SER A 318 -1.14 -16.03 7.75
C SER A 318 -2.59 -15.99 8.22
N ASP A 319 -2.93 -16.81 9.23
CA ASP A 319 -4.30 -16.89 9.76
C ASP A 319 -4.67 -15.62 10.56
N ALA A 320 -3.67 -14.96 11.16
CA ALA A 320 -3.87 -13.71 11.88
C ALA A 320 -3.99 -12.50 10.94
N LEU A 321 -3.45 -12.60 9.72
CA LEU A 321 -3.49 -11.51 8.73
C LEU A 321 -4.85 -11.37 8.04
N VAL A 322 -5.56 -12.49 7.81
CA VAL A 322 -6.87 -12.49 7.16
C VAL A 322 -7.97 -12.23 8.20
N GLY A 323 -8.92 -11.36 7.88
CA GLY A 323 -10.08 -11.08 8.75
C GLY A 323 -9.79 -10.25 10.00
N THR A 324 -8.55 -9.80 10.21
CA THR A 324 -8.17 -8.85 11.27
C THR A 324 -8.04 -7.45 10.70
N THR A 325 -8.52 -6.45 11.42
CA THR A 325 -8.27 -5.04 11.11
C THR A 325 -7.17 -4.52 12.03
N PHE A 326 -6.13 -3.93 11.45
CA PHE A 326 -4.95 -3.40 12.12
C PHE A 326 -4.97 -1.87 12.08
N GLU A 327 -4.75 -1.22 13.22
CA GLU A 327 -4.58 0.23 13.28
C GLU A 327 -3.15 0.61 12.85
N THR A 328 -3.02 1.43 11.83
CA THR A 328 -1.72 1.74 11.23
C THR A 328 -1.51 3.23 10.97
N ALA A 329 -0.29 3.60 10.54
CA ALA A 329 0.04 4.97 10.12
C ALA A 329 -0.74 5.45 8.88
N ILE A 330 -1.33 4.54 8.10
CA ILE A 330 -2.12 4.85 6.91
C ILE A 330 -3.63 4.58 7.13
N GLY A 331 -4.07 4.55 8.39
CA GLY A 331 -5.42 4.22 8.80
C GLY A 331 -5.61 2.73 9.09
N PRO A 332 -6.87 2.28 9.29
CA PRO A 332 -7.19 0.89 9.52
C PRO A 332 -6.95 0.05 8.24
N ILE A 333 -6.26 -1.07 8.38
CA ILE A 333 -5.93 -1.99 7.29
C ILE A 333 -6.41 -3.40 7.62
N GLY A 334 -7.11 -4.02 6.70
CA GLY A 334 -7.51 -5.42 6.74
C GLY A 334 -7.25 -6.11 5.39
N PHE A 335 -7.06 -7.43 5.44
CA PHE A 335 -6.91 -8.25 4.22
C PHE A 335 -8.07 -9.24 4.11
N GLY A 336 -8.61 -9.38 2.90
CA GLY A 336 -9.59 -10.41 2.55
C GLY A 336 -8.96 -11.79 2.31
N ASP A 337 -9.82 -12.77 2.01
CA ASP A 337 -9.39 -14.13 1.65
C ASP A 337 -8.54 -14.17 0.37
N ASP A 338 -8.60 -13.13 -0.44
CA ASP A 338 -7.78 -12.91 -1.64
C ASP A 338 -6.44 -12.23 -1.34
N HIS A 339 -6.14 -11.97 -0.04
CA HIS A 339 -4.96 -11.28 0.46
C HIS A 339 -4.79 -9.84 -0.07
N GLU A 340 -5.87 -9.26 -0.58
CA GLU A 340 -5.98 -7.86 -0.97
C GLU A 340 -6.53 -7.01 0.18
N LEU A 341 -6.33 -5.68 0.09
CA LEU A 341 -6.94 -4.74 1.01
C LEU A 341 -8.47 -4.82 0.95
N THR A 342 -9.12 -4.94 2.11
CA THR A 342 -10.59 -4.95 2.21
C THR A 342 -11.21 -3.60 1.87
N GLU A 343 -10.46 -2.51 2.09
CA GLU A 343 -10.89 -1.15 1.79
C GLU A 343 -10.03 -0.54 0.69
N ASN A 344 -10.65 0.29 -0.15
CA ASN A 344 -9.91 1.05 -1.14
C ASN A 344 -9.01 2.09 -0.46
N PRO A 345 -7.67 2.05 -0.60
CA PRO A 345 -6.76 2.93 0.11
C PRO A 345 -6.72 4.36 -0.44
N TYR A 346 -7.29 4.59 -1.61
CA TYR A 346 -7.32 5.92 -2.20
C TYR A 346 -8.29 6.85 -1.46
N ARG A 347 -7.87 8.11 -1.30
CA ARG A 347 -8.66 9.19 -0.69
C ARG A 347 -8.91 10.30 -1.70
N LEU A 348 -10.01 11.03 -1.51
CA LEU A 348 -10.22 12.31 -2.19
C LEU A 348 -9.36 13.37 -1.52
N LEU A 349 -8.56 14.04 -2.30
CA LEU A 349 -7.64 15.10 -1.89
C LEU A 349 -8.05 16.40 -2.58
N GLU A 350 -7.81 17.53 -1.91
CA GLU A 350 -7.97 18.86 -2.46
C GLU A 350 -6.64 19.62 -2.35
N TRP A 351 -6.22 20.27 -3.42
CA TRP A 351 -5.06 21.15 -3.39
C TRP A 351 -5.40 22.43 -2.64
N ARG A 352 -4.64 22.71 -1.59
CA ARG A 352 -4.84 23.86 -0.72
C ARG A 352 -3.53 24.21 -0.03
N ASP A 353 -3.14 25.52 -0.06
CA ASP A 353 -1.93 25.98 0.59
C ASP A 353 -0.68 25.17 0.19
N ASP A 354 -0.45 25.01 -1.11
CA ASP A 354 0.67 24.30 -1.75
C ASP A 354 0.82 22.80 -1.36
N ARG A 355 -0.29 22.16 -0.98
CA ARG A 355 -0.29 20.72 -0.68
C ARG A 355 -1.66 20.07 -0.94
N PHE A 356 -1.65 18.77 -1.12
CA PHE A 356 -2.88 17.99 -1.09
C PHE A 356 -3.32 17.70 0.36
N VAL A 357 -4.58 18.00 0.65
CA VAL A 357 -5.21 17.77 1.96
C VAL A 357 -6.38 16.81 1.75
N ALA A 358 -6.48 15.80 2.62
CA ALA A 358 -7.60 14.86 2.54
C ALA A 358 -8.93 15.58 2.78
N VAL A 359 -9.89 15.34 1.89
CA VAL A 359 -11.27 15.82 2.05
C VAL A 359 -11.99 14.82 2.96
N PRO A 360 -12.58 15.26 4.08
CA PRO A 360 -13.32 14.38 4.97
C PRO A 360 -14.45 13.67 4.20
N GLU A 361 -14.56 12.37 4.36
CA GLU A 361 -15.69 11.64 3.79
C GLU A 361 -16.99 12.11 4.42
N ARG A 362 -17.97 12.46 3.57
CA ARG A 362 -19.31 12.79 4.05
C ARG A 362 -19.93 11.49 4.57
N THR A 363 -20.09 11.40 5.87
CA THR A 363 -20.94 10.35 6.49
C THR A 363 -22.35 10.50 5.92
N GLN A 364 -22.85 9.48 5.23
CA GLN A 364 -24.22 9.41 4.73
C GLN A 364 -25.21 9.27 5.88
#